data_3dbe2a8a36a6f58ae02a61e1232f3350
#
_entry.id   3dbe2a8a36a6f58ae02a61e1232f3350
#
_cell.length_a   1.000
_cell.length_b   1.000
_cell.length_c   1.000
_cell.angle_alpha   90.00
_cell.angle_beta   90.00
_cell.angle_gamma   90.00
#
_symmetry.space_group_name_H-M   'P 1'
#
loop_
_entity.id
_entity.type
_entity.pdbx_description
1 polymer ?
#
loop_
_entity_poly.entity_id
_entity_poly.type
_entity_poly.pdbx_seq_one_letter_code
_entity_poly.pdbx_strand_id
1 'polypeptide(L)'
;MGFLLIGITVSAIAFSQNDSTIRYFPWQTTHYFKLGSTIIQLKQFEYGTNKNIVMINLHDDEITAVDAANKVLQNTGGILIKIENKNQRLVAFRLNKRQYKFDPNRIFSRSGIIATLKKNKSYSILAVKQIQAFASFVIKKIPADTKTLIAVHNNDEERLSISSYQKSGNYEKDVKKLNIQLSEDPDNFYFTTDKNIFYILSSLRYNVVLQENEKARNDGSLSVYYGRRNMSYVNVEVNRGQLERQSEMIKVLIRNQNKF
;
A
#
# COMPACT_ATOMS: atom_id res chain seq x y z
N MET A 1 -21.74 51.39 -59.24
CA MET A 1 -20.94 50.15 -59.06
C MET A 1 -20.84 49.91 -57.57
N GLY A 2 -21.78 49.17 -57.00
CA GLY A 2 -21.83 48.88 -55.57
C GLY A 2 -21.33 47.48 -55.32
N PHE A 3 -20.31 47.35 -54.44
CA PHE A 3 -19.82 46.08 -53.98
C PHE A 3 -20.60 45.59 -52.77
N LEU A 4 -21.25 44.45 -52.90
CA LEU A 4 -21.95 43.78 -51.82
C LEU A 4 -20.96 42.89 -51.07
N LEU A 5 -20.62 43.19 -49.81
CA LEU A 5 -19.82 42.35 -48.93
C LEU A 5 -20.75 41.35 -48.25
N ILE A 6 -20.59 40.04 -48.60
CA ILE A 6 -21.26 38.94 -47.94
C ILE A 6 -20.36 38.51 -46.76
N GLY A 7 -20.81 38.81 -45.55
CA GLY A 7 -20.20 38.33 -44.32
C GLY A 7 -20.57 36.87 -44.05
N ILE A 8 -19.60 35.97 -44.06
CA ILE A 8 -19.76 34.57 -43.61
C ILE A 8 -19.50 34.50 -42.10
N THR A 9 -20.55 34.33 -41.33
CA THR A 9 -20.42 34.01 -39.89
C THR A 9 -20.17 32.50 -39.73
N VAL A 10 -18.97 32.12 -39.31
CA VAL A 10 -18.64 30.75 -38.93
C VAL A 10 -19.03 30.60 -37.45
N SER A 11 -20.12 29.88 -37.20
CA SER A 11 -20.49 29.49 -35.83
C SER A 11 -19.60 28.34 -35.40
N ALA A 12 -18.69 28.57 -34.46
CA ALA A 12 -17.93 27.53 -33.79
C ALA A 12 -18.85 26.73 -32.87
N ILE A 13 -19.13 25.49 -33.22
CA ILE A 13 -19.81 24.55 -32.34
C ILE A 13 -18.77 24.08 -31.33
N ALA A 14 -18.86 24.58 -30.10
CA ALA A 14 -18.09 24.03 -28.97
C ALA A 14 -18.64 22.64 -28.64
N PHE A 15 -17.92 21.59 -28.98
CA PHE A 15 -18.18 20.27 -28.46
C PHE A 15 -17.78 20.27 -26.97
N SER A 16 -18.78 20.27 -26.09
CA SER A 16 -18.59 19.90 -24.70
C SER A 16 -18.16 18.41 -24.68
N GLN A 17 -16.90 18.14 -24.38
CA GLN A 17 -16.47 16.79 -24.01
C GLN A 17 -17.17 16.46 -22.70
N ASN A 18 -18.27 15.71 -22.76
CA ASN A 18 -18.79 14.99 -21.62
C ASN A 18 -17.73 13.93 -21.26
N ASP A 19 -16.89 14.26 -20.29
CA ASP A 19 -15.96 13.34 -19.64
C ASP A 19 -16.82 12.36 -18.81
N SER A 20 -17.40 11.36 -19.47
CA SER A 20 -18.07 10.25 -18.81
C SER A 20 -17.00 9.36 -18.22
N THR A 21 -16.46 9.79 -17.07
CA THR A 21 -15.52 8.99 -16.27
C THR A 21 -16.25 7.71 -15.86
N ILE A 22 -15.85 6.58 -16.47
CA ILE A 22 -16.33 5.26 -16.07
C ILE A 22 -16.00 5.08 -14.59
N ARG A 23 -17.02 4.82 -13.78
CA ARG A 23 -16.86 4.54 -12.36
C ARG A 23 -17.13 3.06 -12.10
N TYR A 24 -16.11 2.35 -11.61
CA TYR A 24 -16.22 0.94 -11.25
C TYR A 24 -16.77 0.77 -9.84
N PHE A 25 -17.72 -0.14 -9.68
CA PHE A 25 -18.16 -0.63 -8.38
C PHE A 25 -17.40 -1.93 -8.04
N PRO A 26 -17.01 -2.14 -6.78
CA PRO A 26 -16.23 -3.32 -6.45
C PRO A 26 -17.09 -4.59 -6.40
N TRP A 27 -16.55 -5.66 -6.95
CA TRP A 27 -16.95 -7.01 -6.57
C TRP A 27 -16.15 -7.42 -5.34
N GLN A 28 -16.86 -7.77 -4.25
CA GLN A 28 -16.21 -8.16 -3.00
C GLN A 28 -16.21 -9.68 -2.83
N THR A 29 -15.03 -10.24 -2.59
CA THR A 29 -14.85 -11.62 -2.12
C THR A 29 -14.28 -11.60 -0.70
N THR A 30 -14.84 -12.43 0.19
CA THR A 30 -14.31 -12.60 1.54
C THR A 30 -13.71 -13.98 1.70
N HIS A 31 -12.44 -14.01 2.08
CA HIS A 31 -11.70 -15.22 2.37
C HIS A 31 -11.55 -15.39 3.88
N TYR A 32 -11.77 -16.59 4.39
CA TYR A 32 -11.72 -16.89 5.81
C TYR A 32 -10.51 -17.73 6.14
N PHE A 33 -9.81 -17.37 7.22
CA PHE A 33 -8.71 -18.15 7.77
C PHE A 33 -8.95 -18.45 9.25
N LYS A 34 -8.91 -19.72 9.63
CA LYS A 34 -9.03 -20.13 11.04
C LYS A 34 -7.68 -20.05 11.73
N LEU A 35 -7.51 -19.04 12.58
CA LEU A 35 -6.30 -18.81 13.37
C LEU A 35 -6.59 -19.21 14.82
N GLY A 36 -6.18 -20.41 15.23
CA GLY A 36 -6.65 -21.01 16.49
C GLY A 36 -8.16 -21.21 16.52
N SER A 37 -8.84 -20.61 17.50
CA SER A 37 -10.31 -20.57 17.57
C SER A 37 -10.92 -19.29 16.97
N THR A 38 -10.12 -18.39 16.40
CA THR A 38 -10.55 -17.11 15.83
C THR A 38 -10.59 -17.22 14.31
N ILE A 39 -11.64 -16.68 13.69
CA ILE A 39 -11.73 -16.57 12.23
C ILE A 39 -11.28 -15.17 11.85
N ILE A 40 -10.24 -15.08 11.01
CA ILE A 40 -9.77 -13.85 10.39
C ILE A 40 -10.34 -13.75 8.98
N GLN A 41 -10.80 -12.57 8.59
CA GLN A 41 -11.31 -12.29 7.27
C GLN A 41 -10.25 -11.53 6.47
N LEU A 42 -10.02 -11.94 5.24
CA LEU A 42 -9.30 -11.19 4.22
C LEU A 42 -10.31 -10.81 3.14
N LYS A 43 -10.56 -9.53 2.98
CA LYS A 43 -11.45 -9.00 1.94
C LYS A 43 -10.66 -8.64 0.70
N GLN A 44 -11.18 -9.01 -0.45
CA GLN A 44 -10.66 -8.64 -1.76
C GLN A 44 -11.75 -7.89 -2.51
N PHE A 45 -11.44 -6.68 -2.95
CA PHE A 45 -12.30 -5.82 -3.75
C PHE A 45 -11.72 -5.70 -5.14
N GLU A 46 -12.49 -6.09 -6.16
CA GLU A 46 -12.09 -6.04 -7.56
C GLU A 46 -12.91 -4.97 -8.29
N TYR A 47 -12.22 -4.01 -8.90
CA TYR A 47 -12.81 -2.90 -9.63
C TYR A 47 -12.55 -3.09 -11.13
N GLY A 48 -13.60 -3.27 -11.92
CA GLY A 48 -13.51 -3.50 -13.37
C GLY A 48 -12.69 -4.75 -13.72
N THR A 49 -12.10 -4.73 -14.92
CA THR A 49 -11.34 -5.87 -15.49
C THR A 49 -9.82 -5.70 -15.38
N ASN A 50 -9.33 -4.52 -14.97
CA ASN A 50 -7.90 -4.26 -14.84
C ASN A 50 -7.32 -5.02 -13.64
N LYS A 51 -6.45 -5.99 -13.87
CA LYS A 51 -5.78 -6.78 -12.83
C LYS A 51 -4.31 -6.35 -12.60
N ASN A 52 -3.83 -5.33 -13.33
CA ASN A 52 -2.43 -4.90 -13.24
C ASN A 52 -2.15 -4.03 -12.00
N ILE A 53 -3.20 -3.44 -11.40
CA ILE A 53 -3.10 -2.63 -10.19
C ILE A 53 -3.53 -3.49 -9.02
N VAL A 54 -2.59 -3.83 -8.14
CA VAL A 54 -2.86 -4.62 -6.93
C VAL A 54 -2.40 -3.84 -5.71
N MET A 55 -3.34 -3.54 -4.83
CA MET A 55 -3.09 -2.83 -3.58
C MET A 55 -3.34 -3.74 -2.39
N ILE A 56 -2.61 -3.53 -1.30
CA ILE A 56 -2.80 -4.24 -0.04
C ILE A 56 -2.80 -3.28 1.15
N ASN A 57 -3.74 -3.49 2.07
CA ASN A 57 -3.74 -2.88 3.39
C ASN A 57 -3.72 -3.97 4.46
N LEU A 58 -2.75 -3.94 5.35
CA LEU A 58 -2.58 -4.94 6.39
C LEU A 58 -3.12 -4.50 7.75
N HIS A 59 -3.25 -3.19 7.99
CA HIS A 59 -3.70 -2.64 9.26
C HIS A 59 -5.12 -2.07 9.12
N ASP A 60 -6.10 -2.72 9.74
CA ASP A 60 -7.52 -2.36 9.57
C ASP A 60 -7.92 -1.01 10.19
N ASP A 61 -7.08 -0.44 11.06
CA ASP A 61 -7.26 0.90 11.63
C ASP A 61 -6.80 2.04 10.70
N GLU A 62 -6.19 1.74 9.57
CA GLU A 62 -5.70 2.71 8.60
C GLU A 62 -6.77 3.07 7.56
N ILE A 63 -7.90 3.63 8.04
CA ILE A 63 -9.13 3.85 7.25
C ILE A 63 -8.90 4.80 6.08
N THR A 64 -8.14 5.90 6.29
CA THR A 64 -7.85 6.88 5.22
C THR A 64 -7.12 6.22 4.03
N ALA A 65 -6.20 5.29 4.31
CA ALA A 65 -5.47 4.56 3.27
C ALA A 65 -6.40 3.66 2.44
N VAL A 66 -7.32 2.98 3.10
CA VAL A 66 -8.33 2.13 2.44
C VAL A 66 -9.28 2.98 1.59
N ASP A 67 -9.74 4.12 2.12
CA ASP A 67 -10.64 5.02 1.41
C ASP A 67 -9.98 5.65 0.19
N ALA A 68 -8.69 6.03 0.30
CA ALA A 68 -7.91 6.54 -0.82
C ALA A 68 -7.72 5.48 -1.92
N ALA A 69 -7.40 4.24 -1.54
CA ALA A 69 -7.29 3.13 -2.48
C ALA A 69 -8.62 2.88 -3.20
N ASN A 70 -9.74 2.79 -2.46
CA ASN A 70 -11.07 2.62 -3.03
C ASN A 70 -11.43 3.75 -4.00
N LYS A 71 -11.20 5.01 -3.61
CA LYS A 71 -11.45 6.20 -4.43
C LYS A 71 -10.68 6.15 -5.75
N VAL A 72 -9.43 5.74 -5.71
CA VAL A 72 -8.59 5.64 -6.91
C VAL A 72 -9.05 4.47 -7.78
N LEU A 73 -9.26 3.29 -7.21
CA LEU A 73 -9.64 2.08 -7.94
C LEU A 73 -11.03 2.20 -8.60
N GLN A 74 -11.93 2.99 -8.04
CA GLN A 74 -13.21 3.31 -8.68
C GLN A 74 -13.05 3.95 -10.07
N ASN A 75 -11.93 4.62 -10.34
CA ASN A 75 -11.67 5.29 -11.61
C ASN A 75 -10.66 4.56 -12.50
N THR A 76 -9.77 3.75 -11.91
CA THR A 76 -8.67 3.10 -12.64
C THR A 76 -8.88 1.60 -12.86
N GLY A 77 -9.82 1.01 -12.12
CA GLY A 77 -9.88 -0.44 -11.96
C GLY A 77 -8.73 -0.96 -11.10
N GLY A 78 -8.73 -2.25 -10.80
CA GLY A 78 -7.70 -2.92 -10.01
C GLY A 78 -8.24 -3.73 -8.84
N ILE A 79 -7.36 -4.15 -7.96
CA ILE A 79 -7.65 -5.02 -6.82
C ILE A 79 -7.15 -4.36 -5.54
N LEU A 80 -8.00 -4.35 -4.50
CA LEU A 80 -7.60 -4.05 -3.12
C LEU A 80 -7.79 -5.28 -2.26
N ILE A 81 -6.74 -5.68 -1.55
CA ILE A 81 -6.76 -6.77 -0.56
C ILE A 81 -6.57 -6.14 0.82
N LYS A 82 -7.45 -6.45 1.78
CA LYS A 82 -7.30 -5.95 3.15
C LYS A 82 -7.63 -7.01 4.20
N ILE A 83 -6.93 -6.96 5.33
CA ILE A 83 -7.29 -7.72 6.51
C ILE A 83 -8.43 -6.98 7.24
N GLU A 84 -9.52 -7.68 7.55
CA GLU A 84 -10.61 -7.15 8.36
C GLU A 84 -10.39 -7.51 9.83
N ASN A 85 -10.25 -6.53 10.70
CA ASN A 85 -9.87 -6.73 12.11
C ASN A 85 -10.56 -5.73 13.07
N LYS A 86 -11.83 -5.36 12.79
CA LYS A 86 -12.65 -4.47 13.65
C LYS A 86 -11.97 -3.12 13.93
N ASN A 87 -11.37 -2.53 12.91
CA ASN A 87 -10.63 -1.26 12.98
C ASN A 87 -9.48 -1.30 14.02
N GLN A 88 -8.84 -2.45 14.19
CA GLN A 88 -7.70 -2.60 15.10
C GLN A 88 -6.41 -2.92 14.34
N ARG A 89 -5.32 -2.29 14.76
CA ARG A 89 -3.99 -2.52 14.16
C ARG A 89 -3.47 -3.93 14.39
N LEU A 90 -3.52 -4.41 15.64
CA LEU A 90 -3.00 -5.72 16.00
C LEU A 90 -4.07 -6.79 15.85
N VAL A 91 -3.75 -7.85 15.12
CA VAL A 91 -4.60 -9.04 15.02
C VAL A 91 -4.50 -9.84 16.31
N ALA A 92 -5.66 -10.12 16.91
CA ALA A 92 -5.76 -10.95 18.11
C ALA A 92 -6.44 -12.28 17.81
N PHE A 93 -5.93 -13.37 18.40
CA PHE A 93 -6.54 -14.69 18.28
C PHE A 93 -6.39 -15.52 19.55
N ARG A 94 -7.18 -16.57 19.69
CA ARG A 94 -7.13 -17.49 20.81
C ARG A 94 -6.61 -18.86 20.38
N LEU A 95 -5.68 -19.40 21.17
CA LEU A 95 -5.14 -20.74 20.98
C LEU A 95 -4.97 -21.38 22.36
N ASN A 96 -5.56 -22.56 22.60
CA ASN A 96 -5.52 -23.26 23.88
C ASN A 96 -5.89 -22.34 25.08
N LYS A 97 -7.05 -21.66 24.98
CA LYS A 97 -7.59 -20.71 25.97
C LYS A 97 -6.73 -19.46 26.20
N ARG A 98 -5.54 -19.34 25.60
CA ARG A 98 -4.67 -18.17 25.71
C ARG A 98 -4.87 -17.22 24.54
N GLN A 99 -4.82 -15.91 24.81
CA GLN A 99 -4.87 -14.88 23.76
C GLN A 99 -3.46 -14.55 23.27
N TYR A 100 -3.35 -14.38 21.96
CA TYR A 100 -2.15 -13.95 21.25
C TYR A 100 -2.44 -12.69 20.44
N LYS A 101 -1.44 -11.81 20.30
CA LYS A 101 -1.54 -10.59 19.49
C LYS A 101 -0.29 -10.43 18.65
N PHE A 102 -0.46 -9.99 17.40
CA PHE A 102 0.65 -9.72 16.50
C PHE A 102 0.34 -8.58 15.54
N ASP A 103 1.38 -7.92 15.07
CA ASP A 103 1.30 -6.93 13.99
C ASP A 103 1.27 -7.68 12.64
N PRO A 104 0.22 -7.51 11.81
CA PRO A 104 0.10 -8.23 10.54
C PRO A 104 1.18 -7.84 9.52
N ASN A 105 1.84 -6.69 9.66
CA ASN A 105 3.00 -6.34 8.84
C ASN A 105 4.35 -6.77 9.47
N ARG A 106 4.34 -7.81 10.31
CA ARG A 106 5.54 -8.41 10.93
C ARG A 106 5.51 -9.95 10.86
N ILE A 107 4.74 -10.51 9.91
CA ILE A 107 4.49 -11.96 9.86
C ILE A 107 5.15 -12.66 8.67
N PHE A 108 5.79 -11.93 7.76
CA PHE A 108 6.35 -12.49 6.53
C PHE A 108 7.77 -13.07 6.72
N SER A 109 8.22 -13.19 7.97
CA SER A 109 9.38 -14.00 8.37
C SER A 109 9.18 -14.60 9.76
N ARG A 110 9.85 -15.73 10.02
CA ARG A 110 9.82 -16.38 11.33
C ARG A 110 10.35 -15.47 12.45
N SER A 111 11.42 -14.71 12.17
CA SER A 111 12.01 -13.76 13.13
C SER A 111 11.02 -12.62 13.47
N GLY A 112 10.36 -12.06 12.48
CA GLY A 112 9.34 -11.03 12.67
C GLY A 112 8.15 -11.52 13.48
N ILE A 113 7.64 -12.73 13.20
CA ILE A 113 6.56 -13.35 13.99
C ILE A 113 6.96 -13.49 15.46
N ILE A 114 8.17 -14.00 15.72
CA ILE A 114 8.66 -14.16 17.09
C ILE A 114 8.78 -12.79 17.78
N ALA A 115 9.33 -11.80 17.09
CA ALA A 115 9.53 -10.46 17.62
C ALA A 115 8.19 -9.80 17.98
N THR A 116 7.19 -9.82 17.08
CA THR A 116 5.88 -9.21 17.35
C THR A 116 5.13 -9.92 18.47
N LEU A 117 5.18 -11.25 18.54
CA LEU A 117 4.60 -12.02 19.65
C LEU A 117 5.25 -11.70 20.98
N LYS A 118 6.60 -11.61 21.05
CA LYS A 118 7.33 -11.25 22.27
C LYS A 118 7.02 -9.81 22.70
N LYS A 119 7.00 -8.86 21.77
CA LYS A 119 6.62 -7.47 22.04
C LYS A 119 5.22 -7.37 22.67
N ASN A 120 4.29 -8.23 22.27
CA ASN A 120 2.93 -8.30 22.80
C ASN A 120 2.77 -9.31 23.95
N LYS A 121 3.88 -9.77 24.58
CA LYS A 121 3.89 -10.70 25.72
C LYS A 121 3.07 -11.98 25.49
N SER A 122 3.04 -12.46 24.26
CA SER A 122 2.13 -13.55 23.82
C SER A 122 2.83 -14.66 23.00
N TYR A 123 4.11 -14.90 23.26
CA TYR A 123 4.89 -15.88 22.51
C TYR A 123 4.53 -17.35 22.84
N SER A 124 4.38 -18.19 21.79
CA SER A 124 4.51 -19.66 21.85
C SER A 124 4.89 -20.22 20.49
N ILE A 125 5.50 -21.42 20.46
CA ILE A 125 5.88 -22.12 19.22
C ILE A 125 4.64 -22.43 18.37
N LEU A 126 3.54 -22.83 19.00
CA LEU A 126 2.28 -23.11 18.30
C LEU A 126 1.69 -21.85 17.66
N ALA A 127 1.73 -20.71 18.36
CA ALA A 127 1.31 -19.43 17.81
C ALA A 127 2.16 -19.03 16.60
N VAL A 128 3.48 -19.23 16.65
CA VAL A 128 4.38 -18.98 15.51
C VAL A 128 3.95 -19.81 14.29
N LYS A 129 3.70 -21.11 14.45
CA LYS A 129 3.26 -21.99 13.35
C LYS A 129 1.93 -21.53 12.74
N GLN A 130 0.96 -21.16 13.58
CA GLN A 130 -0.35 -20.67 13.13
C GLN A 130 -0.21 -19.37 12.32
N ILE A 131 0.60 -18.42 12.80
CA ILE A 131 0.82 -17.14 12.10
C ILE A 131 1.62 -17.33 10.80
N GLN A 132 2.58 -18.27 10.74
CA GLN A 132 3.27 -18.62 9.50
C GLN A 132 2.28 -19.13 8.43
N ALA A 133 1.34 -19.98 8.82
CA ALA A 133 0.29 -20.46 7.91
C ALA A 133 -0.61 -19.31 7.45
N PHE A 134 -0.96 -18.38 8.35
CA PHE A 134 -1.72 -17.18 7.99
C PHE A 134 -0.96 -16.26 7.03
N ALA A 135 0.33 -16.02 7.27
CA ALA A 135 1.17 -15.24 6.35
C ALA A 135 1.20 -15.85 4.94
N SER A 136 1.38 -17.18 4.86
CA SER A 136 1.32 -17.91 3.58
C SER A 136 -0.06 -17.79 2.90
N PHE A 137 -1.13 -17.79 3.68
CA PHE A 137 -2.48 -17.59 3.16
C PHE A 137 -2.63 -16.18 2.56
N VAL A 138 -2.17 -15.12 3.24
CA VAL A 138 -2.21 -13.73 2.73
C VAL A 138 -1.45 -13.63 1.41
N ILE A 139 -0.22 -14.15 1.35
CA ILE A 139 0.61 -14.11 0.13
C ILE A 139 -0.08 -14.82 -1.05
N LYS A 140 -0.73 -15.98 -0.81
CA LYS A 140 -1.44 -16.73 -1.85
C LYS A 140 -2.66 -15.99 -2.42
N LYS A 141 -3.14 -14.93 -1.76
CA LYS A 141 -4.26 -14.11 -2.26
C LYS A 141 -3.82 -12.95 -3.14
N ILE A 142 -2.54 -12.64 -3.15
CA ILE A 142 -1.96 -11.69 -4.11
C ILE A 142 -1.82 -12.43 -5.45
N PRO A 143 -2.36 -11.88 -6.56
CA PRO A 143 -2.22 -12.49 -7.88
C PRO A 143 -0.75 -12.76 -8.22
N ALA A 144 -0.45 -13.95 -8.73
CA ALA A 144 0.93 -14.39 -8.97
C ALA A 144 1.65 -13.58 -10.06
N ASP A 145 0.91 -12.97 -10.95
CA ASP A 145 1.37 -12.10 -12.05
C ASP A 145 1.49 -10.62 -11.64
N THR A 146 1.32 -10.30 -10.35
CA THR A 146 1.48 -8.93 -9.82
C THR A 146 2.90 -8.45 -10.07
N LYS A 147 3.06 -7.45 -10.96
CA LYS A 147 4.37 -6.85 -11.26
C LYS A 147 4.89 -6.00 -10.11
N THR A 148 4.06 -5.12 -9.58
CA THR A 148 4.38 -4.26 -8.44
C THR A 148 3.24 -4.32 -7.43
N LEU A 149 3.52 -4.70 -6.19
CA LEU A 149 2.54 -4.63 -5.11
C LEU A 149 2.58 -3.25 -4.47
N ILE A 150 1.43 -2.58 -4.41
CA ILE A 150 1.27 -1.28 -3.76
C ILE A 150 0.67 -1.51 -2.37
N ALA A 151 1.42 -1.27 -1.32
CA ALA A 151 0.87 -1.21 0.03
C ALA A 151 0.42 0.21 0.35
N VAL A 152 -0.69 0.32 1.06
CA VAL A 152 -1.25 1.61 1.48
C VAL A 152 -1.36 1.64 2.99
N HIS A 153 -0.71 2.64 3.60
CA HIS A 153 -0.63 2.81 5.05
C HIS A 153 -0.95 4.24 5.47
N ASN A 154 -1.35 4.42 6.72
CA ASN A 154 -1.42 5.72 7.35
C ASN A 154 -0.36 5.87 8.44
N ASN A 155 0.31 7.00 8.43
CA ASN A 155 1.09 7.46 9.57
C ASN A 155 0.17 8.15 10.59
N ASP A 156 0.51 7.99 11.85
CA ASP A 156 0.09 8.90 12.90
C ASP A 156 1.25 9.87 13.17
N GLU A 157 0.95 11.11 13.46
CA GLU A 157 1.94 12.13 13.81
C GLU A 157 2.97 11.57 14.80
N GLU A 158 4.26 11.88 14.58
CA GLU A 158 5.40 11.51 15.42
C GLU A 158 5.84 10.02 15.45
N ARG A 159 5.21 9.11 14.69
CA ARG A 159 5.58 7.67 14.75
C ARG A 159 6.54 7.22 13.68
N LEU A 160 6.29 7.59 12.43
CA LEU A 160 7.10 7.20 11.28
C LEU A 160 7.14 8.35 10.27
N SER A 161 8.33 8.83 9.95
CA SER A 161 8.53 9.84 8.93
C SER A 161 9.74 9.46 8.08
N ILE A 162 9.95 10.17 6.99
CA ILE A 162 11.15 9.99 6.18
C ILE A 162 12.42 10.27 6.99
N SER A 163 12.35 11.12 8.02
CA SER A 163 13.46 11.41 8.93
C SER A 163 13.92 10.18 9.72
N SER A 164 13.04 9.21 9.95
CA SER A 164 13.40 7.94 10.59
C SER A 164 14.41 7.11 9.80
N TYR A 165 14.56 7.41 8.51
CA TYR A 165 15.45 6.74 7.55
C TYR A 165 16.73 7.53 7.26
N GLN A 166 16.88 8.72 7.82
CA GLN A 166 18.09 9.54 7.70
C GLN A 166 19.24 8.98 8.55
N LYS A 167 20.42 9.58 8.39
CA LYS A 167 21.59 9.33 9.26
C LYS A 167 21.21 9.50 10.73
N SER A 168 21.54 8.52 11.55
CA SER A 168 21.19 8.41 12.96
C SER A 168 19.69 8.15 13.24
N GLY A 169 18.87 7.96 12.22
CA GLY A 169 17.48 7.51 12.37
C GLY A 169 17.37 6.01 12.67
N ASN A 170 16.25 5.62 13.25
CA ASN A 170 16.01 4.24 13.70
C ASN A 170 16.10 3.18 12.59
N TYR A 171 15.93 3.59 11.32
CA TYR A 171 15.89 2.74 10.13
C TYR A 171 17.01 3.07 9.13
N GLU A 172 18.05 3.83 9.51
CA GLU A 172 19.18 4.19 8.63
C GLU A 172 19.77 2.96 7.92
N LYS A 173 19.93 1.85 8.64
CA LYS A 173 20.54 0.62 8.12
C LYS A 173 19.68 -0.12 7.09
N ASP A 174 18.41 0.20 7.03
CA ASP A 174 17.45 -0.41 6.10
C ASP A 174 17.38 0.36 4.76
N VAL A 175 18.19 1.43 4.61
CA VAL A 175 18.15 2.36 3.48
C VAL A 175 19.33 2.15 2.55
N LYS A 176 19.06 2.01 1.25
CA LYS A 176 20.04 2.05 0.17
C LYS A 176 20.22 3.45 -0.39
N LYS A 177 19.11 4.16 -0.60
CA LYS A 177 19.09 5.56 -1.05
C LYS A 177 17.90 6.28 -0.44
N LEU A 178 18.05 7.57 -0.27
CA LEU A 178 17.05 8.47 0.29
C LEU A 178 16.93 9.71 -0.56
N ASN A 179 15.71 10.14 -0.87
CA ASN A 179 15.39 11.42 -1.50
C ASN A 179 14.41 12.17 -0.61
N ILE A 180 14.83 13.33 -0.13
CA ILE A 180 14.04 14.19 0.76
C ILE A 180 13.77 15.51 0.05
N GLN A 181 12.51 15.92 0.07
CA GLN A 181 12.04 17.19 -0.43
C GLN A 181 11.64 18.07 0.75
N LEU A 182 12.35 19.17 0.96
CA LEU A 182 12.08 20.07 2.08
C LEU A 182 10.71 20.77 2.02
N SER A 183 10.12 20.83 0.83
CA SER A 183 8.77 21.38 0.62
C SER A 183 7.64 20.37 0.90
N GLU A 184 7.98 19.11 1.10
CA GLU A 184 7.03 18.04 1.35
C GLU A 184 6.92 17.74 2.85
N ASP A 185 5.73 17.36 3.29
CA ASP A 185 5.50 16.86 4.64
C ASP A 185 6.37 15.59 4.86
N PRO A 186 7.23 15.55 5.88
CA PRO A 186 8.12 14.42 6.14
C PRO A 186 7.37 13.10 6.43
N ASP A 187 6.11 13.15 6.80
CA ASP A 187 5.27 12.00 7.08
C ASP A 187 4.62 11.43 5.81
N ASN A 188 4.66 12.20 4.70
CA ASN A 188 4.17 11.77 3.40
C ASN A 188 5.33 11.30 2.53
N PHE A 189 5.48 9.99 2.36
CA PHE A 189 6.60 9.44 1.59
C PHE A 189 6.28 8.09 0.96
N TYR A 190 7.09 7.72 -0.02
CA TYR A 190 7.12 6.37 -0.56
C TYR A 190 8.30 5.59 0.01
N PHE A 191 8.06 4.30 0.25
CA PHE A 191 9.12 3.36 0.59
C PHE A 191 9.08 2.21 -0.44
N THR A 192 10.17 1.98 -1.16
CA THR A 192 10.16 1.00 -2.27
C THR A 192 11.37 0.06 -2.24
N THR A 193 11.15 -1.16 -2.74
CA THR A 193 12.21 -2.13 -3.02
C THR A 193 12.79 -1.99 -4.42
N ASP A 194 12.15 -1.16 -5.29
CA ASP A 194 12.43 -1.06 -6.71
C ASP A 194 13.19 0.24 -7.02
N LYS A 195 14.35 0.07 -7.68
CA LYS A 195 15.23 1.18 -8.06
C LYS A 195 14.60 2.12 -9.09
N ASN A 196 13.83 1.59 -10.04
CA ASN A 196 13.21 2.41 -11.09
C ASN A 196 12.10 3.29 -10.48
N ILE A 197 11.26 2.71 -9.62
CA ILE A 197 10.25 3.45 -8.85
C ILE A 197 10.90 4.56 -8.04
N PHE A 198 12.02 4.27 -7.33
CA PHE A 198 12.75 5.28 -6.58
C PHE A 198 13.16 6.46 -7.44
N TYR A 199 13.81 6.23 -8.60
CA TYR A 199 14.28 7.32 -9.43
C TYR A 199 13.15 8.12 -10.08
N ILE A 200 12.09 7.48 -10.52
CA ILE A 200 10.93 8.16 -11.10
C ILE A 200 10.27 9.07 -10.07
N LEU A 201 9.97 8.55 -8.86
CA LEU A 201 9.33 9.33 -7.81
C LEU A 201 10.25 10.46 -7.29
N SER A 202 11.55 10.21 -7.21
CA SER A 202 12.53 11.25 -6.86
C SER A 202 12.59 12.38 -7.90
N SER A 203 12.52 12.06 -9.20
CA SER A 203 12.47 13.06 -10.28
C SER A 203 11.19 13.89 -10.25
N LEU A 204 10.11 13.31 -9.73
CA LEU A 204 8.82 13.98 -9.51
C LEU A 204 8.77 14.76 -8.19
N ARG A 205 9.92 14.89 -7.48
CA ARG A 205 10.08 15.63 -6.24
C ARG A 205 9.26 15.11 -5.05
N TYR A 206 9.10 13.79 -4.93
CA TYR A 206 8.52 13.17 -3.74
C TYR A 206 9.59 12.75 -2.73
N ASN A 207 9.20 12.65 -1.46
CA ASN A 207 9.95 11.96 -0.44
C ASN A 207 9.96 10.46 -0.75
N VAL A 208 11.15 9.87 -0.92
CA VAL A 208 11.27 8.45 -1.30
C VAL A 208 12.42 7.77 -0.58
N VAL A 209 12.15 6.58 -0.08
CA VAL A 209 13.14 5.66 0.50
C VAL A 209 13.31 4.47 -0.44
N LEU A 210 14.54 4.17 -0.86
CA LEU A 210 14.90 2.90 -1.49
C LEU A 210 15.45 1.96 -0.42
N GLN A 211 14.79 0.81 -0.23
CA GLN A 211 15.21 -0.22 0.71
C GLN A 211 16.55 -0.85 0.32
N GLU A 212 17.39 -1.13 1.31
CA GLU A 212 18.55 -1.99 1.13
C GLU A 212 18.11 -3.46 1.21
N ASN A 213 17.70 -4.02 0.05
CA ASN A 213 17.00 -5.31 -0.04
C ASN A 213 17.75 -6.49 0.58
N GLU A 214 19.09 -6.50 0.48
CA GLU A 214 19.92 -7.61 0.96
C GLU A 214 20.19 -7.51 2.47
N LYS A 215 20.51 -6.31 2.95
CA LYS A 215 21.01 -6.05 4.31
C LYS A 215 19.95 -5.53 5.27
N ALA A 216 18.76 -5.13 4.77
CA ALA A 216 17.67 -4.67 5.62
C ALA A 216 17.37 -5.70 6.72
N ARG A 217 17.15 -5.19 7.92
CA ARG A 217 16.78 -6.00 9.08
C ARG A 217 15.55 -6.84 8.78
N ASN A 218 15.64 -8.14 9.02
CA ASN A 218 14.52 -9.07 8.81
C ASN A 218 13.46 -8.91 9.91
N ASP A 219 12.71 -7.84 9.86
CA ASP A 219 11.68 -7.48 10.83
C ASP A 219 10.32 -8.15 10.56
N GLY A 220 10.21 -8.91 9.48
CA GLY A 220 9.01 -9.62 9.06
C GLY A 220 8.00 -8.76 8.30
N SER A 221 8.38 -7.55 7.89
CA SER A 221 7.54 -6.70 7.05
C SER A 221 7.37 -7.27 5.63
N LEU A 222 6.30 -6.85 4.96
CA LEU A 222 6.03 -7.25 3.58
C LEU A 222 7.08 -6.67 2.63
N SER A 223 7.58 -5.45 2.90
CA SER A 223 8.66 -4.84 2.11
C SER A 223 9.94 -5.67 2.11
N VAL A 224 10.37 -6.16 3.29
CA VAL A 224 11.56 -7.03 3.40
C VAL A 224 11.32 -8.38 2.74
N TYR A 225 10.10 -8.93 2.84
CA TYR A 225 9.73 -10.17 2.16
C TYR A 225 9.87 -10.03 0.63
N TYR A 226 9.38 -8.92 0.05
CA TYR A 226 9.46 -8.62 -1.38
C TYR A 226 10.90 -8.32 -1.82
N GLY A 227 11.58 -7.41 -1.12
CA GLY A 227 12.93 -7.00 -1.46
C GLY A 227 13.93 -8.16 -1.51
N ARG A 228 13.87 -9.08 -0.53
CA ARG A 228 14.74 -10.29 -0.51
C ARG A 228 14.44 -11.29 -1.62
N ARG A 229 13.34 -11.13 -2.35
CA ARG A 229 12.95 -11.94 -3.51
C ARG A 229 13.11 -11.21 -4.83
N ASN A 230 13.70 -10.00 -4.79
CA ASN A 230 13.82 -9.14 -5.97
C ASN A 230 12.46 -8.86 -6.64
N MET A 231 11.40 -8.78 -5.83
CA MET A 231 10.06 -8.44 -6.27
C MET A 231 9.79 -6.95 -6.03
N SER A 232 9.10 -6.31 -6.99
CA SER A 232 8.77 -4.90 -6.88
C SER A 232 7.65 -4.66 -5.87
N TYR A 233 7.91 -3.76 -4.93
CA TYR A 233 7.00 -3.35 -3.88
C TYR A 233 7.14 -1.85 -3.63
N VAL A 234 6.02 -1.19 -3.41
CA VAL A 234 6.01 0.21 -2.99
C VAL A 234 4.95 0.41 -1.90
N ASN A 235 5.34 1.10 -0.85
CA ASN A 235 4.46 1.53 0.22
C ASN A 235 4.19 3.04 0.08
N VAL A 236 2.93 3.43 0.22
CA VAL A 236 2.48 4.82 0.26
C VAL A 236 2.10 5.15 1.70
N GLU A 237 2.93 5.96 2.35
CA GLU A 237 2.72 6.46 3.71
C GLU A 237 2.22 7.90 3.65
N VAL A 238 1.08 8.16 4.28
CA VAL A 238 0.48 9.50 4.37
C VAL A 238 -0.17 9.66 5.74
N ASN A 239 -0.14 10.87 6.29
CA ASN A 239 -0.80 11.18 7.55
C ASN A 239 -2.28 10.82 7.52
N ARG A 240 -2.77 10.27 8.61
CA ARG A 240 -4.19 9.98 8.82
C ARG A 240 -5.05 11.22 8.56
N GLY A 241 -6.15 11.04 7.84
CA GLY A 241 -7.08 12.11 7.48
C GLY A 241 -6.73 12.83 6.17
N GLN A 242 -5.54 12.69 5.61
CA GLN A 242 -5.14 13.33 4.36
C GLN A 242 -5.56 12.51 3.13
N LEU A 243 -6.86 12.26 2.96
CA LEU A 243 -7.44 11.41 1.91
C LEU A 243 -7.02 11.85 0.49
N GLU A 244 -7.08 13.16 0.21
CA GLU A 244 -6.77 13.68 -1.12
C GLU A 244 -5.29 13.50 -1.45
N ARG A 245 -4.40 13.78 -0.49
CA ARG A 245 -2.96 13.60 -0.65
C ARG A 245 -2.62 12.13 -0.91
N GLN A 246 -3.17 11.22 -0.15
CA GLN A 246 -2.95 9.80 -0.34
C GLN A 246 -3.49 9.30 -1.68
N SER A 247 -4.67 9.77 -2.07
CA SER A 247 -5.24 9.46 -3.40
C SER A 247 -4.37 9.99 -4.54
N GLU A 248 -3.81 11.20 -4.40
CA GLU A 248 -2.87 11.77 -5.37
C GLU A 248 -1.60 10.93 -5.49
N MET A 249 -0.96 10.59 -4.37
CA MET A 249 0.25 9.78 -4.36
C MET A 249 0.01 8.40 -5.00
N ILE A 250 -1.11 7.74 -4.71
CA ILE A 250 -1.48 6.48 -5.37
C ILE A 250 -1.65 6.68 -6.88
N LYS A 251 -2.33 7.74 -7.34
CA LYS A 251 -2.50 8.05 -8.77
C LYS A 251 -1.18 8.28 -9.48
N VAL A 252 -0.20 8.92 -8.83
CA VAL A 252 1.14 9.13 -9.39
C VAL A 252 1.83 7.80 -9.68
N LEU A 253 1.77 6.82 -8.79
CA LEU A 253 2.28 5.47 -9.04
C LEU A 253 1.61 4.83 -10.27
N ILE A 254 0.29 4.83 -10.31
CA ILE A 254 -0.48 4.21 -11.39
C ILE A 254 -0.16 4.84 -12.75
N ARG A 255 -0.09 6.17 -12.83
CA ARG A 255 0.23 6.89 -14.08
C ARG A 255 1.63 6.57 -14.61
N ASN A 256 2.55 6.18 -13.74
CA ASN A 256 3.93 5.88 -14.11
C ASN A 256 4.24 4.37 -14.13
N GLN A 257 3.27 3.49 -13.88
CA GLN A 257 3.51 2.04 -13.78
C GLN A 257 4.13 1.40 -15.04
N ASN A 258 3.89 1.95 -16.21
CA ASN A 258 4.49 1.46 -17.46
C ASN A 258 5.98 1.83 -17.61
N LYS A 259 6.52 2.63 -16.69
CA LYS A 259 7.93 3.07 -16.67
C LYS A 259 8.77 2.29 -15.64
N PHE A 260 8.14 1.42 -14.86
CA PHE A 260 8.77 0.62 -13.81
C PHE A 260 9.35 -0.69 -14.32
#